data_8381ec7250f1ba0887a8ff5af4e0a639
#
_entry.id   8381ec7250f1ba0887a8ff5af4e0a639
#
_cell.length_a   1.000
_cell.length_b   1.000
_cell.length_c   1.000
_cell.angle_alpha   90.00
_cell.angle_beta   90.00
_cell.angle_gamma   90.00
#
_symmetry.space_group_name_H-M   'P 1'
#
loop_
_entity.id
_entity.type
_entity.pdbx_description
1 polymer ?
#
loop_
_entity_poly.entity_id
_entity_poly.type
_entity_poly.pdbx_seq_one_letter_code
_entity_poly.pdbx_strand_id
1 'polypeptide(L)'
;MGRFLLDSDIIIWHLRGREEVTEMLRDLQRFGVPGCSALSLLEVQLGVKKGEEERTNYFFEHLRVFDVNRQVASRAAQLIREHKGKGVTLDIPDALIASTCILHDLILVTFNRKHYPIKELNFYPVTIRS
;
A
#
# COMPACT_ATOMS: atom_id res chain seq x y z
N MET A 1 7.34 -15.19 -4.55
CA MET A 1 7.06 -14.52 -3.28
C MET A 1 6.73 -13.06 -3.49
N GLY A 2 5.68 -12.57 -2.86
CA GLY A 2 5.28 -11.19 -2.99
C GLY A 2 6.28 -10.26 -2.35
N ARG A 3 6.95 -9.44 -3.15
CA ARG A 3 7.92 -8.47 -2.68
C ARG A 3 7.34 -7.09 -2.50
N PHE A 4 6.16 -6.85 -3.04
CA PHE A 4 5.62 -5.52 -3.18
C PHE A 4 4.33 -5.36 -2.39
N LEU A 5 4.19 -4.21 -1.74
CA LEU A 5 2.95 -3.80 -1.12
C LEU A 5 2.42 -2.59 -1.90
N LEU A 6 1.19 -2.70 -2.37
CA LEU A 6 0.54 -1.63 -3.13
C LEU A 6 -0.17 -0.68 -2.16
N ASP A 7 0.15 0.61 -2.25
CA ASP A 7 -0.60 1.63 -1.53
C ASP A 7 -1.97 1.80 -2.17
N SER A 8 -2.91 2.35 -1.42
CA SER A 8 -4.30 2.52 -1.86
C SER A 8 -4.41 3.32 -3.16
N ASP A 9 -3.57 4.34 -3.34
CA ASP A 9 -3.60 5.19 -4.54
C ASP A 9 -3.30 4.38 -5.81
N ILE A 10 -2.37 3.45 -5.74
CA ILE A 10 -2.04 2.57 -6.87
C ILE A 10 -3.25 1.70 -7.25
N ILE A 11 -3.89 1.12 -6.25
CA ILE A 11 -5.06 0.25 -6.47
C ILE A 11 -6.22 1.05 -7.07
N ILE A 12 -6.47 2.24 -6.53
CA ILE A 12 -7.56 3.11 -7.00
C ILE A 12 -7.36 3.48 -8.47
N TRP A 13 -6.16 3.91 -8.85
CA TRP A 13 -5.89 4.28 -10.24
C TRP A 13 -6.00 3.09 -11.19
N HIS A 14 -5.54 1.92 -10.75
CA HIS A 14 -5.70 0.70 -11.54
C HIS A 14 -7.19 0.40 -11.79
N LEU A 15 -7.99 0.43 -10.73
CA LEU A 15 -9.41 0.13 -10.82
C LEU A 15 -10.18 1.18 -11.64
N ARG A 16 -9.67 2.40 -11.70
CA ARG A 16 -10.22 3.46 -12.55
C ARG A 16 -9.80 3.35 -14.01
N GLY A 17 -9.00 2.34 -14.35
CA GLY A 17 -8.64 2.06 -15.73
C GLY A 17 -7.42 2.81 -16.25
N ARG A 18 -6.57 3.34 -15.36
CA ARG A 18 -5.34 4.01 -15.80
C ARG A 18 -4.35 2.96 -16.30
N GLU A 19 -4.18 2.90 -17.60
CA GLU A 19 -3.40 1.85 -18.27
C GLU A 19 -1.96 1.76 -17.82
N GLU A 20 -1.31 2.90 -17.63
CA GLU A 20 0.08 2.95 -17.18
C GLU A 20 0.26 2.22 -15.84
N VAL A 21 -0.71 2.38 -14.94
CA VAL A 21 -0.70 1.72 -13.63
C VAL A 21 -0.91 0.22 -13.81
N THR A 22 -1.86 -0.16 -14.67
CA THR A 22 -2.13 -1.56 -14.96
C THR A 22 -0.90 -2.25 -15.54
N GLU A 23 -0.18 -1.60 -16.44
CA GLU A 23 1.06 -2.13 -17.02
C GLU A 23 2.14 -2.29 -15.97
N MET A 24 2.28 -1.30 -15.09
CA MET A 24 3.23 -1.38 -13.98
C MET A 24 2.94 -2.57 -13.09
N LEU A 25 1.67 -2.79 -12.75
CA LEU A 25 1.26 -3.94 -11.93
C LEU A 25 1.57 -5.26 -12.63
N ARG A 26 1.39 -5.30 -13.94
CA ARG A 26 1.73 -6.49 -14.73
C ARG A 26 3.22 -6.81 -14.64
N ASP A 27 4.06 -5.78 -14.67
CA ASP A 27 5.50 -5.95 -14.51
C ASP A 27 5.87 -6.44 -13.11
N LEU A 28 5.21 -5.93 -12.08
CA LEU A 28 5.47 -6.36 -10.71
C LEU A 28 5.14 -7.84 -10.50
N GLN A 29 4.14 -8.35 -11.18
CA GLN A 29 3.71 -9.74 -11.06
C GLN A 29 4.79 -10.75 -11.48
N ARG A 30 5.79 -10.32 -12.22
CA ARG A 30 6.95 -11.16 -12.56
C ARG A 30 7.71 -11.61 -11.31
N PHE A 31 7.61 -10.84 -10.23
CA PHE A 31 8.33 -11.10 -8.99
C PHE A 31 7.44 -11.76 -7.92
N GLY A 32 6.23 -12.11 -8.28
CA GLY A 32 5.27 -12.76 -7.40
C GLY A 32 3.97 -11.98 -7.28
N VAL A 33 3.06 -12.52 -6.48
CA VAL A 33 1.77 -11.87 -6.24
C VAL A 33 1.98 -10.65 -5.36
N PRO A 34 1.60 -9.44 -5.81
CA PRO A 34 1.71 -8.27 -4.95
C PRO A 34 0.68 -8.32 -3.83
N GLY A 35 0.91 -7.55 -2.80
CA GLY A 35 0.02 -7.50 -1.65
C GLY A 35 -0.49 -6.10 -1.38
N CYS A 36 -1.40 -6.00 -0.45
CA CYS A 36 -1.85 -4.73 0.11
C CYS A 36 -2.20 -4.94 1.58
N SER A 37 -2.33 -3.84 2.31
CA SER A 37 -2.82 -3.89 3.68
C SER A 37 -4.33 -4.06 3.70
N ALA A 38 -4.86 -4.71 4.73
CA ALA A 38 -6.30 -4.74 4.99
C ALA A 38 -6.86 -3.32 5.11
N LEU A 39 -6.03 -2.35 5.53
CA LEU A 39 -6.42 -0.95 5.55
C LEU A 39 -6.71 -0.44 4.14
N SER A 40 -5.87 -0.79 3.17
CA SER A 40 -6.09 -0.38 1.78
C SER A 40 -7.36 -1.02 1.21
N LEU A 41 -7.63 -2.27 1.56
CA LEU A 41 -8.88 -2.93 1.20
C LEU A 41 -10.07 -2.11 1.68
N LEU A 42 -10.06 -1.71 2.96
CA LEU A 42 -11.12 -0.88 3.54
C LEU A 42 -11.29 0.44 2.76
N GLU A 43 -10.18 1.16 2.55
CA GLU A 43 -10.21 2.46 1.88
C GLU A 43 -10.78 2.36 0.46
N VAL A 44 -10.35 1.36 -0.28
CA VAL A 44 -10.83 1.16 -1.65
C VAL A 44 -12.30 0.77 -1.67
N GLN A 45 -12.73 -0.11 -0.77
CA GLN A 45 -14.13 -0.54 -0.69
C GLN A 45 -15.07 0.61 -0.31
N LEU A 46 -14.60 1.55 0.51
CA LEU A 46 -15.40 2.73 0.85
C LEU A 46 -15.69 3.61 -0.36
N GLY A 47 -14.81 3.58 -1.35
CA GLY A 47 -14.96 4.38 -2.57
C GLY A 47 -15.60 3.67 -3.74
N VAL A 48 -15.97 2.40 -3.59
CA VAL A 48 -16.57 1.62 -4.68
C VAL A 48 -17.95 2.16 -5.02
N LYS A 49 -18.17 2.39 -6.31
CA LYS A 49 -19.45 2.86 -6.82
C LYS A 49 -20.32 1.69 -7.25
N LYS A 50 -21.61 1.95 -7.35
CA LYS A 50 -22.58 0.96 -7.81
C LYS A 50 -22.15 0.41 -9.18
N GLY A 51 -22.09 -0.91 -9.29
CA GLY A 51 -21.68 -1.59 -10.52
C GLY A 51 -20.19 -1.94 -10.57
N GLU A 52 -19.39 -1.49 -9.60
CA GLU A 52 -17.94 -1.76 -9.56
C GLU A 52 -17.56 -2.84 -8.56
N GLU A 53 -18.50 -3.33 -7.79
CA GLU A 53 -18.24 -4.23 -6.66
C GLU A 53 -17.57 -5.53 -7.09
N GLU A 54 -18.07 -6.15 -8.15
CA GLU A 54 -17.55 -7.42 -8.65
C GLU A 54 -16.09 -7.31 -9.10
N ARG A 55 -15.78 -6.30 -9.88
CA ARG A 55 -14.42 -6.08 -10.38
C ARG A 55 -13.45 -5.79 -9.25
N THR A 56 -13.88 -5.01 -8.28
CA THR A 56 -13.07 -4.66 -7.11
C THR A 56 -12.80 -5.91 -6.26
N ASN A 57 -13.82 -6.71 -6.00
CA ASN A 57 -13.66 -7.94 -5.24
C ASN A 57 -12.76 -8.95 -5.96
N TYR A 58 -12.93 -9.08 -7.26
CA TYR A 58 -12.08 -9.94 -8.08
C TYR A 58 -10.60 -9.53 -7.96
N PHE A 59 -10.33 -8.24 -8.03
CA PHE A 59 -8.97 -7.73 -7.89
C PHE A 59 -8.36 -8.14 -6.56
N PHE A 60 -9.07 -7.93 -5.46
CA PHE A 60 -8.56 -8.26 -4.12
C PHE A 60 -8.39 -9.76 -3.90
N GLU A 61 -9.20 -10.59 -4.55
CA GLU A 61 -9.04 -12.04 -4.48
C GLU A 61 -7.70 -12.51 -5.07
N HIS A 62 -7.11 -11.71 -5.96
CA HIS A 62 -5.84 -12.02 -6.61
C HIS A 62 -4.66 -11.29 -5.97
N LEU A 63 -4.88 -10.65 -4.85
CA LEU A 63 -3.82 -10.02 -4.06
C LEU A 63 -3.63 -10.78 -2.75
N ARG A 64 -2.45 -10.63 -2.19
CA ARG A 64 -2.23 -11.04 -0.81
C ARG A 64 -2.61 -9.87 0.09
N VAL A 65 -3.62 -10.05 0.94
CA VAL A 65 -4.05 -9.02 1.87
C VAL A 65 -3.41 -9.28 3.23
N PHE A 66 -2.61 -8.33 3.70
CA PHE A 66 -1.93 -8.43 4.99
C PHE A 66 -2.80 -7.83 6.09
N ASP A 67 -2.98 -8.59 7.16
CA ASP A 67 -3.80 -8.14 8.29
C ASP A 67 -3.14 -7.01 9.06
N VAL A 68 -3.97 -6.14 9.63
CA VAL A 68 -3.54 -5.15 10.61
C VAL A 68 -3.67 -5.81 11.98
N ASN A 69 -2.63 -6.54 12.36
CA ASN A 69 -2.61 -7.28 13.61
C ASN A 69 -1.90 -6.48 14.72
N ARG A 70 -1.74 -7.11 15.89
CA ARG A 70 -1.10 -6.48 17.03
C ARG A 70 0.31 -5.96 16.70
N GLN A 71 1.10 -6.77 16.01
CA GLN A 71 2.49 -6.40 15.68
C GLN A 71 2.54 -5.20 14.76
N VAL A 72 1.68 -5.19 13.75
CA VAL A 72 1.57 -4.07 12.81
C VAL A 72 1.17 -2.80 13.55
N ALA A 73 0.17 -2.88 14.42
CA ALA A 73 -0.30 -1.71 15.19
C ALA A 73 0.79 -1.19 16.14
N SER A 74 1.49 -2.09 16.83
CA SER A 74 2.56 -1.69 17.77
C SER A 74 3.73 -1.03 17.06
N ARG A 75 4.16 -1.58 15.93
CA ARG A 75 5.26 -0.99 15.15
C ARG A 75 4.86 0.36 14.58
N ALA A 76 3.61 0.49 14.12
CA ALA A 76 3.08 1.76 13.62
C ALA A 76 3.10 2.84 14.71
N ALA A 77 2.67 2.49 15.92
CA ALA A 77 2.70 3.42 17.05
C ALA A 77 4.13 3.88 17.38
N GLN A 78 5.09 2.96 17.32
CA GLN A 78 6.51 3.27 17.53
C GLN A 78 7.01 4.25 16.47
N LEU A 79 6.69 4.02 15.19
CA LEU A 79 7.07 4.90 14.10
C LEU A 79 6.52 6.31 14.29
N ILE A 80 5.25 6.41 14.67
CA ILE A 80 4.60 7.70 14.91
C ILE A 80 5.31 8.46 16.03
N ARG A 81 5.59 7.79 17.15
CA ARG A 81 6.25 8.41 18.31
C ARG A 81 7.67 8.87 17.96
N GLU A 82 8.44 8.04 17.28
CA GLU A 82 9.81 8.37 16.89
C GLU A 82 9.86 9.59 15.97
N HIS A 83 8.94 9.66 15.00
CA HIS A 83 8.90 10.78 14.05
C HIS A 83 8.41 12.05 14.74
N LYS A 84 7.43 11.94 15.62
CA LYS A 84 6.93 13.09 16.38
C LYS A 84 8.04 13.71 17.21
N GLY A 85 8.90 12.89 17.79
CA GLY A 85 10.07 13.36 18.56
C GLY A 85 11.05 14.17 17.70
N LYS A 86 11.04 13.99 16.38
CA LYS A 86 11.87 14.72 15.44
C LYS A 86 11.11 15.86 14.74
N GLY A 87 9.90 16.17 15.20
CA GLY A 87 9.05 17.19 14.61
C GLY A 87 8.36 16.78 13.31
N VAL A 88 8.29 15.49 13.03
CA VAL A 88 7.66 14.97 11.81
C VAL A 88 6.34 14.30 12.15
N THR A 89 5.25 14.73 11.50
CA THR A 89 3.94 14.11 11.65
C THR A 89 3.81 12.95 10.69
N LEU A 90 3.47 11.79 11.23
CA LEU A 90 3.20 10.59 10.46
C LEU A 90 1.77 10.16 10.74
N ASP A 91 0.93 10.14 9.73
CA ASP A 91 -0.49 9.79 9.89
C ASP A 91 -0.67 8.31 10.17
N ILE A 92 -1.73 7.97 10.89
CA ILE A 92 -2.01 6.58 11.26
C ILE A 92 -2.07 5.65 10.05
N PRO A 93 -2.82 5.95 8.98
CA PRO A 93 -2.85 5.07 7.82
C PRO A 93 -1.48 4.82 7.21
N ASP A 94 -0.69 5.87 7.06
CA ASP A 94 0.66 5.75 6.48
C ASP A 94 1.57 4.93 7.37
N ALA A 95 1.46 5.13 8.69
CA ALA A 95 2.25 4.36 9.66
C ALA A 95 1.89 2.87 9.61
N LEU A 96 0.63 2.53 9.44
CA LEU A 96 0.18 1.13 9.34
C LEU A 96 0.72 0.47 8.07
N ILE A 97 0.70 1.18 6.95
CA ILE A 97 1.26 0.67 5.69
C ILE A 97 2.77 0.49 5.81
N ALA A 98 3.46 1.49 6.35
CA ALA A 98 4.91 1.41 6.55
C ALA A 98 5.29 0.26 7.46
N SER A 99 4.57 0.10 8.55
CA SER A 99 4.78 -0.99 9.51
C SER A 99 4.66 -2.35 8.85
N THR A 100 3.63 -2.52 8.01
CA THR A 100 3.41 -3.76 7.26
C THR A 100 4.60 -4.07 6.35
N CYS A 101 5.11 -3.06 5.65
CA CYS A 101 6.28 -3.22 4.80
C CYS A 101 7.52 -3.63 5.59
N ILE A 102 7.75 -2.99 6.72
CA ILE A 102 8.93 -3.26 7.56
C ILE A 102 8.86 -4.67 8.13
N LEU A 103 7.72 -5.06 8.69
CA LEU A 103 7.56 -6.37 9.31
C LEU A 103 7.64 -7.53 8.34
N HIS A 104 7.20 -7.33 7.10
CA HIS A 104 7.18 -8.37 6.08
C HIS A 104 8.26 -8.20 5.02
N ASP A 105 9.15 -7.23 5.21
CA ASP A 105 10.24 -6.93 4.28
C ASP A 105 9.74 -6.72 2.85
N LEU A 106 8.78 -5.82 2.70
CA LEU A 106 8.14 -5.51 1.42
C LEU A 106 8.58 -4.15 0.89
N ILE A 107 8.58 -4.04 -0.43
CA ILE A 107 8.87 -2.80 -1.14
C ILE A 107 7.54 -2.08 -1.38
N LEU A 108 7.46 -0.83 -0.98
CA LEU A 108 6.23 -0.05 -1.11
C LEU A 108 6.10 0.54 -2.50
N VAL A 109 4.93 0.36 -3.10
CA VAL A 109 4.57 0.94 -4.40
C VAL A 109 3.53 2.04 -4.14
N THR A 110 3.94 3.29 -4.31
CA THR A 110 3.08 4.45 -4.01
C THR A 110 3.41 5.61 -4.92
N PHE A 111 2.41 6.45 -5.19
CA PHE A 111 2.62 7.75 -5.83
C PHE A 111 3.06 8.83 -4.84
N ASN A 112 2.86 8.59 -3.53
CA ASN A 112 3.03 9.62 -2.49
C ASN A 112 4.20 9.31 -1.55
N ARG A 113 5.39 9.12 -2.12
CA ARG A 113 6.59 8.81 -1.32
C ARG A 113 6.85 9.77 -0.17
N LYS A 114 6.55 11.04 -0.38
CA LYS A 114 6.78 12.07 0.65
C LYS A 114 5.91 11.92 1.88
N HIS A 115 4.83 11.13 1.81
CA HIS A 115 4.02 10.78 2.98
C HIS A 115 4.73 9.78 3.89
N TYR A 116 5.83 9.20 3.41
CA TYR A 116 6.56 8.13 4.09
C TYR A 116 8.01 8.51 4.33
N PRO A 117 8.29 9.52 5.16
CA PRO A 117 9.66 9.93 5.46
C PRO A 117 10.33 8.98 6.46
N ILE A 118 10.40 7.71 6.09
CA ILE A 118 10.83 6.62 6.96
C ILE A 118 12.03 5.94 6.33
N LYS A 119 13.16 5.97 7.02
CA LYS A 119 14.44 5.43 6.52
C LYS A 119 14.38 3.94 6.18
N GLU A 120 13.66 3.19 6.97
CA GLU A 120 13.60 1.73 6.84
C GLU A 120 12.81 1.24 5.63
N LEU A 121 12.04 2.13 4.99
CA LEU A 121 11.24 1.76 3.83
C LEU A 121 12.05 1.72 2.55
N ASN A 122 11.76 0.71 1.74
CA ASN A 122 12.24 0.62 0.38
C ASN A 122 11.06 0.89 -0.55
N PHE A 123 11.31 1.65 -1.62
CA PHE A 123 10.26 2.05 -2.56
C PHE A 123 10.54 1.49 -3.95
N TYR A 124 9.47 1.07 -4.62
CA TYR A 124 9.54 0.79 -6.04
C TYR A 124 9.62 2.14 -6.79
N PRO A 125 10.53 2.28 -7.77
CA PRO A 125 10.66 3.55 -8.48
C PRO A 125 9.50 3.76 -9.46
N VAL A 126 8.43 4.42 -8.98
CA VAL A 126 7.26 4.73 -9.81
C VAL A 126 7.61 5.93 -10.69
N THR A 127 7.62 5.72 -12.00
CA THR A 127 7.96 6.76 -12.98
C THR A 127 6.73 7.45 -13.58
N ILE A 128 5.55 6.91 -13.31
CA ILE A 128 4.27 7.45 -13.77
C ILE A 128 3.89 8.63 -12.89
N ARG A 129 3.42 9.72 -13.51
CA ARG A 129 2.94 10.87 -12.75
C ARG A 129 1.51 10.62 -12.26
N SER A 130 1.29 10.94 -11.01
CA SER A 130 -0.03 10.80 -10.39
C SER A 130 -1.07 11.79 -10.95
#